data_fbf35e87bb5d5a1bb681f79e73684091
#
_entry.id   fbf35e87bb5d5a1bb681f79e73684091
#
_cell.length_a   1.000
_cell.length_b   1.000
_cell.length_c   1.000
_cell.angle_alpha   90.00
_cell.angle_beta   90.00
_cell.angle_gamma   90.00
#
_symmetry.space_group_name_H-M   'P 1'
#
loop_
_entity.id
_entity.type
_entity.pdbx_description
1 polymer ?
#
loop_
_entity_poly.entity_id
_entity_poly.type
_entity_poly.pdbx_seq_one_letter_code
_entity_poly.pdbx_strand_id
1 'polypeptide(L)'
;FFFFFYSLVPVDRGQIFYRSMARIKAEYRTSNEAYSLLAKKINYYFESKLSLPKFTMPEIEVFEYDRSDIVQNVANNLRASWGLGIQPIPNIVALMELKGIKVFRLPFNNKEVDALSFYDEQTGTPFVFLSDGKSNERQRFDAAHELGHIILHKDDRAEKILNRTIEAEADNFASEFLMPRKSFESLRPKHLSIQSMIEYKHVWRTSLKAVNYRCHKLKLI
;
A
#
# COMPACT_ATOMS: atom_id res chain seq x y z
N PHE A 1 20.44 -11.49 24.18
CA PHE A 1 21.26 -10.51 23.45
C PHE A 1 22.27 -11.15 22.49
N PHE A 2 22.74 -12.40 22.72
CA PHE A 2 23.73 -13.07 21.86
C PHE A 2 23.14 -13.65 20.54
N PHE A 3 21.85 -13.80 20.40
CA PHE A 3 21.22 -14.44 19.24
C PHE A 3 21.27 -13.60 17.94
N PHE A 4 21.47 -12.30 18.05
CA PHE A 4 21.48 -11.40 16.88
C PHE A 4 22.84 -11.36 16.14
N PHE A 5 23.90 -11.91 16.71
CA PHE A 5 25.24 -11.91 16.13
C PHE A 5 25.66 -13.17 15.39
N TYR A 6 24.93 -14.27 15.57
CA TYR A 6 25.22 -15.53 14.87
C TYR A 6 24.42 -15.63 13.57
N SER A 7 25.09 -15.36 12.51
CA SER A 7 24.72 -15.33 11.08
C SER A 7 24.36 -13.94 10.58
N LEU A 8 25.41 -13.14 10.48
CA LEU A 8 25.49 -12.07 9.47
C LEU A 8 25.60 -12.75 8.11
N VAL A 9 24.50 -13.30 7.60
CA VAL A 9 24.37 -13.42 6.15
C VAL A 9 24.46 -11.99 5.64
N PRO A 10 25.43 -11.65 4.78
CA PRO A 10 25.48 -10.35 4.16
C PRO A 10 24.15 -10.20 3.41
N VAL A 11 23.24 -9.40 3.94
CA VAL A 11 22.06 -9.04 3.17
C VAL A 11 22.60 -8.11 2.11
N ASP A 12 22.65 -8.60 0.88
CA ASP A 12 23.05 -7.81 -0.26
C ASP A 12 22.23 -6.51 -0.23
N ARG A 13 22.91 -5.38 -0.29
CA ARG A 13 22.29 -4.04 -0.35
C ARG A 13 21.65 -3.79 -1.72
N GLY A 14 21.27 -4.88 -2.43
CA GLY A 14 20.76 -4.88 -3.80
C GLY A 14 19.73 -3.78 -4.06
N GLN A 15 19.60 -3.44 -5.28
CA GLN A 15 18.87 -2.32 -5.93
C GLN A 15 17.46 -1.99 -5.39
N ILE A 16 16.91 -2.80 -4.47
CA ILE A 16 15.56 -2.74 -3.91
C ILE A 16 15.22 -1.38 -3.26
N PHE A 17 16.22 -0.76 -2.64
CA PHE A 17 16.00 0.45 -1.85
C PHE A 17 15.98 1.73 -2.68
N TYR A 18 16.50 1.70 -3.91
CA TYR A 18 16.77 2.94 -4.63
C TYR A 18 15.51 3.70 -5.08
N ARG A 19 14.40 3.03 -5.40
CA ARG A 19 13.20 3.72 -5.93
C ARG A 19 12.36 4.37 -4.85
N SER A 20 11.93 3.64 -3.85
CA SER A 20 11.17 4.20 -2.71
C SER A 20 12.03 5.11 -1.85
N MET A 21 13.34 4.80 -1.72
CA MET A 21 14.29 5.59 -0.94
C MET A 21 14.86 6.81 -1.70
N ALA A 22 14.77 6.86 -3.03
CA ALA A 22 15.19 8.04 -3.80
C ALA A 22 14.45 9.33 -3.41
N ARG A 23 13.25 9.20 -2.88
CA ARG A 23 12.40 10.30 -2.39
C ARG A 23 12.75 10.75 -0.98
N ILE A 24 13.50 9.95 -0.22
CA ILE A 24 13.87 10.22 1.15
C ILE A 24 15.17 11.05 1.17
N LYS A 25 15.21 12.11 1.97
CA LYS A 25 16.43 12.87 2.19
C LYS A 25 17.57 11.96 2.63
N ALA A 26 18.78 12.20 2.16
CA ALA A 26 19.94 11.34 2.38
C ALA A 26 20.17 11.00 3.87
N GLU A 27 19.92 11.95 4.76
CA GLU A 27 20.08 11.81 6.22
C GLU A 27 19.17 10.72 6.84
N TYR A 28 18.00 10.45 6.23
CA TYR A 28 17.04 9.44 6.73
C TYR A 28 17.15 8.09 6.02
N ARG A 29 17.88 8.03 4.90
CA ARG A 29 18.02 6.79 4.12
C ARG A 29 18.66 5.69 4.92
N THR A 30 19.78 5.99 5.58
CA THR A 30 20.55 4.99 6.34
C THR A 30 19.74 4.36 7.46
N SER A 31 18.95 5.16 8.21
CA SER A 31 18.12 4.61 9.28
C SER A 31 16.96 3.76 8.74
N ASN A 32 16.32 4.20 7.66
CA ASN A 32 15.24 3.46 7.03
C ASN A 32 15.74 2.16 6.39
N GLU A 33 16.92 2.16 5.78
CA GLU A 33 17.61 0.95 5.31
C GLU A 33 17.87 -0.02 6.46
N ALA A 34 18.41 0.46 7.58
CA ALA A 34 18.69 -0.38 8.74
C ALA A 34 17.40 -1.03 9.30
N TYR A 35 16.31 -0.27 9.44
CA TYR A 35 15.03 -0.81 9.87
C TYR A 35 14.47 -1.84 8.89
N SER A 36 14.57 -1.58 7.60
CA SER A 36 14.08 -2.50 6.58
C SER A 36 14.89 -3.80 6.55
N LEU A 37 16.21 -3.72 6.68
CA LEU A 37 17.08 -4.90 6.80
C LEU A 37 16.78 -5.71 8.07
N LEU A 38 16.54 -5.03 9.19
CA LEU A 38 16.14 -5.69 10.42
C LEU A 38 14.80 -6.41 10.27
N ALA A 39 13.82 -5.75 9.68
CA ALA A 39 12.50 -6.33 9.42
C ALA A 39 12.59 -7.58 8.51
N LYS A 40 13.41 -7.54 7.45
CA LYS A 40 13.70 -8.71 6.60
C LYS A 40 14.28 -9.88 7.43
N LYS A 41 15.28 -9.61 8.26
CA LYS A 41 15.89 -10.65 9.12
C LYS A 41 14.87 -11.25 10.08
N ILE A 42 14.05 -10.42 10.70
CA ILE A 42 12.96 -10.87 11.59
C ILE A 42 11.98 -11.76 10.81
N ASN A 43 11.57 -11.32 9.61
CA ASN A 43 10.67 -12.11 8.76
C ASN A 43 11.27 -13.47 8.41
N TYR A 44 12.53 -13.54 7.96
CA TYR A 44 13.19 -14.79 7.62
C TYR A 44 13.31 -15.74 8.85
N TYR A 45 13.56 -15.18 10.04
CA TYR A 45 13.54 -15.96 11.25
C TYR A 45 12.16 -16.60 11.49
N PHE A 46 11.08 -15.82 11.37
CA PHE A 46 9.74 -16.36 11.51
C PHE A 46 9.40 -17.39 10.43
N GLU A 47 9.73 -17.13 9.17
CA GLU A 47 9.52 -18.10 8.08
C GLU A 47 10.30 -19.40 8.27
N SER A 48 11.45 -19.38 8.96
CA SER A 48 12.18 -20.60 9.32
C SER A 48 11.49 -21.44 10.40
N LYS A 49 10.53 -20.88 11.13
CA LYS A 49 9.83 -21.52 12.26
C LYS A 49 8.35 -21.72 12.01
N LEU A 50 7.75 -20.91 11.16
CA LEU A 50 6.31 -20.86 10.94
C LEU A 50 6.00 -20.95 9.45
N SER A 51 4.89 -21.56 9.10
CA SER A 51 4.34 -21.52 7.75
C SER A 51 3.54 -20.23 7.57
N LEU A 52 4.18 -19.20 7.04
CA LEU A 52 3.54 -17.92 6.77
C LEU A 52 2.91 -17.90 5.37
N PRO A 53 1.87 -17.09 5.15
CA PRO A 53 1.31 -16.88 3.81
C PRO A 53 2.39 -16.42 2.84
N LYS A 54 2.38 -17.01 1.63
CA LYS A 54 3.27 -16.61 0.53
C LYS A 54 2.53 -15.66 -0.41
N PHE A 55 3.23 -14.63 -0.87
CA PHE A 55 2.68 -13.73 -1.86
C PHE A 55 2.68 -14.40 -3.23
N THR A 56 1.54 -14.31 -3.89
CA THR A 56 1.40 -14.65 -5.30
C THR A 56 0.84 -13.44 -6.01
N MET A 57 1.55 -12.95 -7.02
CA MET A 57 1.04 -11.85 -7.85
C MET A 57 -0.27 -12.29 -8.49
N PRO A 58 -1.37 -11.57 -8.27
CA PRO A 58 -2.63 -11.92 -8.92
C PRO A 58 -2.51 -11.72 -10.43
N GLU A 59 -3.08 -12.64 -11.19
CA GLU A 59 -3.28 -12.46 -12.63
C GLU A 59 -4.36 -11.39 -12.82
N ILE A 60 -3.95 -10.22 -13.32
CA ILE A 60 -4.83 -9.09 -13.58
C ILE A 60 -4.82 -8.86 -15.08
N GLU A 61 -5.95 -9.14 -15.72
CA GLU A 61 -6.14 -8.78 -17.10
C GLU A 61 -6.20 -7.25 -17.24
N VAL A 62 -5.24 -6.70 -17.97
CA VAL A 62 -5.18 -5.27 -18.30
C VAL A 62 -5.62 -5.13 -19.75
N PHE A 63 -6.84 -4.65 -19.97
CA PHE A 63 -7.29 -4.27 -21.30
C PHE A 63 -6.69 -2.91 -21.67
N GLU A 64 -6.33 -2.71 -22.94
CA GLU A 64 -5.80 -1.44 -23.46
C GLU A 64 -6.91 -0.37 -23.47
N TYR A 65 -6.99 0.43 -22.40
CA TYR A 65 -7.85 1.61 -22.25
C TYR A 65 -7.03 2.83 -21.83
N ASP A 66 -7.69 3.95 -21.70
CA ASP A 66 -7.10 5.14 -21.09
C ASP A 66 -6.49 4.79 -19.71
N ARG A 67 -5.36 5.37 -19.40
CA ARG A 67 -4.53 5.06 -18.22
C ARG A 67 -5.29 5.20 -16.89
N SER A 68 -6.24 6.15 -16.82
CA SER A 68 -7.10 6.32 -15.64
C SER A 68 -8.04 5.12 -15.42
N ASP A 69 -8.55 4.55 -16.50
CA ASP A 69 -9.45 3.39 -16.47
C ASP A 69 -8.69 2.10 -16.12
N ILE A 70 -7.44 1.98 -16.57
CA ILE A 70 -6.55 0.87 -16.23
C ILE A 70 -6.41 0.75 -14.71
N VAL A 71 -6.09 1.84 -14.02
CA VAL A 71 -5.89 1.84 -12.56
C VAL A 71 -7.15 1.41 -11.82
N GLN A 72 -8.33 1.91 -12.24
CA GLN A 72 -9.60 1.53 -11.65
C GLN A 72 -9.91 0.05 -11.89
N ASN A 73 -9.69 -0.44 -13.11
CA ASN A 73 -9.91 -1.82 -13.47
C ASN A 73 -8.97 -2.76 -12.70
N VAL A 74 -7.71 -2.42 -12.56
CA VAL A 74 -6.74 -3.18 -11.76
C VAL A 74 -7.18 -3.25 -10.30
N ALA A 75 -7.60 -2.15 -9.69
CA ALA A 75 -8.10 -2.14 -8.32
C ALA A 75 -9.35 -3.02 -8.14
N ASN A 76 -10.30 -2.97 -9.08
CA ASN A 76 -11.52 -3.77 -9.04
C ASN A 76 -11.24 -5.26 -9.31
N ASN A 77 -10.36 -5.59 -10.25
CA ASN A 77 -9.95 -6.96 -10.54
C ASN A 77 -9.19 -7.58 -9.36
N LEU A 78 -8.33 -6.79 -8.69
CA LEU A 78 -7.68 -7.23 -7.46
C LEU A 78 -8.70 -7.53 -6.36
N ARG A 79 -9.70 -6.65 -6.19
CA ARG A 79 -10.78 -6.91 -5.23
C ARG A 79 -11.55 -8.19 -5.56
N ALA A 80 -11.81 -8.43 -6.83
CA ALA A 80 -12.48 -9.65 -7.28
C ALA A 80 -11.64 -10.90 -7.01
N SER A 81 -10.36 -10.90 -7.39
CA SER A 81 -9.42 -12.01 -7.17
C SER A 81 -9.21 -12.33 -5.68
N TRP A 82 -9.32 -11.32 -4.81
CA TRP A 82 -9.23 -11.50 -3.37
C TRP A 82 -10.56 -11.82 -2.68
N GLY A 83 -11.66 -11.90 -3.44
CA GLY A 83 -12.99 -12.20 -2.92
C GLY A 83 -13.62 -11.10 -2.08
N LEU A 84 -13.21 -9.84 -2.25
CA LEU A 84 -13.66 -8.71 -1.41
C LEU A 84 -15.01 -8.14 -1.85
N GLY A 85 -15.41 -8.39 -3.10
CA GLY A 85 -16.60 -7.76 -3.67
C GLY A 85 -16.51 -6.22 -3.60
N ILE A 86 -17.66 -5.58 -3.37
CA ILE A 86 -17.78 -4.11 -3.32
C ILE A 86 -17.87 -3.57 -1.88
N GLN A 87 -17.74 -4.41 -0.86
CA GLN A 87 -17.90 -4.02 0.55
C GLN A 87 -16.66 -3.28 1.08
N PRO A 88 -16.83 -2.41 2.10
CA PRO A 88 -15.70 -1.81 2.79
C PRO A 88 -14.76 -2.86 3.37
N ILE A 89 -13.46 -2.68 3.22
CA ILE A 89 -12.44 -3.60 3.76
C ILE A 89 -12.31 -3.34 5.27
N PRO A 90 -12.51 -4.33 6.15
CA PRO A 90 -12.42 -4.10 7.61
C PRO A 90 -11.02 -3.73 8.07
N ASN A 91 -10.01 -4.48 7.66
CA ASN A 91 -8.61 -4.28 8.01
C ASN A 91 -7.73 -4.59 6.79
N ILE A 92 -7.16 -3.53 6.19
CA ILE A 92 -6.32 -3.68 4.99
C ILE A 92 -4.97 -4.31 5.32
N VAL A 93 -4.38 -4.01 6.48
CA VAL A 93 -3.09 -4.58 6.89
C VAL A 93 -3.22 -6.09 7.05
N ALA A 94 -4.21 -6.55 7.83
CA ALA A 94 -4.46 -7.98 7.99
C ALA A 94 -4.78 -8.67 6.65
N LEU A 95 -5.49 -7.99 5.74
CA LEU A 95 -5.74 -8.50 4.40
C LEU A 95 -4.44 -8.67 3.60
N MET A 96 -3.56 -7.67 3.61
CA MET A 96 -2.27 -7.73 2.93
C MET A 96 -1.39 -8.86 3.50
N GLU A 97 -1.32 -9.00 4.82
CA GLU A 97 -0.59 -10.07 5.49
C GLU A 97 -1.15 -11.46 5.14
N LEU A 98 -2.47 -11.60 5.09
CA LEU A 98 -3.13 -12.85 4.64
C LEU A 98 -2.78 -13.19 3.18
N LYS A 99 -2.52 -12.20 2.35
CA LYS A 99 -2.07 -12.37 0.96
C LYS A 99 -0.55 -12.47 0.81
N GLY A 100 0.19 -12.58 1.91
CA GLY A 100 1.63 -12.83 1.95
C GLY A 100 2.50 -11.58 1.84
N ILE A 101 1.91 -10.39 1.83
CA ILE A 101 2.64 -9.11 1.90
C ILE A 101 3.09 -8.90 3.34
N LYS A 102 4.36 -8.59 3.55
CA LYS A 102 4.92 -8.38 4.89
C LYS A 102 4.77 -6.93 5.29
N VAL A 103 3.97 -6.66 6.32
CA VAL A 103 3.67 -5.29 6.76
C VAL A 103 4.31 -5.02 8.11
N PHE A 104 5.11 -3.95 8.19
CA PHE A 104 5.77 -3.52 9.42
C PHE A 104 5.39 -2.08 9.76
N ARG A 105 5.29 -1.78 11.05
CA ARG A 105 5.20 -0.40 11.53
C ARG A 105 6.55 0.02 12.06
N LEU A 106 7.04 1.16 11.58
CA LEU A 106 8.35 1.67 11.96
C LEU A 106 8.24 3.11 12.48
N PRO A 107 9.04 3.47 13.49
CA PRO A 107 9.15 4.82 13.96
C PRO A 107 10.04 5.62 12.98
N PHE A 108 9.47 6.00 11.84
CA PHE A 108 10.22 6.85 10.91
C PHE A 108 10.55 8.19 11.57
N ASN A 109 11.83 8.49 11.66
CA ASN A 109 12.34 9.76 12.25
C ASN A 109 12.02 10.97 11.36
N ASN A 110 11.36 10.78 10.23
CA ASN A 110 10.99 11.82 9.29
C ASN A 110 9.47 11.91 9.13
N LYS A 111 8.91 13.09 9.39
CA LYS A 111 7.48 13.39 9.19
C LYS A 111 7.07 13.41 7.70
N GLU A 112 8.02 13.43 6.78
CA GLU A 112 7.81 13.47 5.33
C GLU A 112 7.58 12.07 4.73
N VAL A 113 7.99 11.00 5.44
CA VAL A 113 7.81 9.61 4.99
C VAL A 113 6.61 9.00 5.70
N ASP A 114 5.53 8.80 5.00
CA ASP A 114 4.32 8.20 5.52
C ASP A 114 4.35 6.68 5.44
N ALA A 115 4.85 6.15 4.33
CA ALA A 115 5.03 4.73 4.07
C ALA A 115 6.11 4.50 3.01
N LEU A 116 6.53 3.25 2.84
CA LEU A 116 7.36 2.80 1.72
C LEU A 116 7.14 1.30 1.47
N SER A 117 7.36 0.86 0.24
CA SER A 117 7.30 -0.56 -0.13
C SER A 117 8.43 -0.95 -1.07
N PHE A 118 8.77 -2.22 -1.04
CA PHE A 118 9.70 -2.83 -1.99
C PHE A 118 9.47 -4.34 -2.11
N TYR A 119 10.04 -4.95 -3.13
CA TYR A 119 10.15 -6.40 -3.26
C TYR A 119 11.50 -6.87 -2.72
N ASP A 120 11.49 -7.97 -2.00
CA ASP A 120 12.72 -8.71 -1.72
C ASP A 120 13.15 -9.47 -2.98
N GLU A 121 14.31 -9.15 -3.51
CA GLU A 121 14.81 -9.73 -4.78
C GLU A 121 15.05 -11.23 -4.69
N GLN A 122 15.43 -11.73 -3.50
CA GLN A 122 15.73 -13.14 -3.33
C GLN A 122 14.48 -14.02 -3.33
N THR A 123 13.39 -13.52 -2.72
CA THR A 123 12.16 -14.28 -2.53
C THR A 123 10.99 -13.80 -3.36
N GLY A 124 11.09 -12.62 -3.97
CA GLY A 124 9.97 -11.96 -4.64
C GLY A 124 8.86 -11.51 -3.68
N THR A 125 9.12 -11.52 -2.37
CA THR A 125 8.14 -11.15 -1.35
C THR A 125 8.05 -9.64 -1.21
N PRO A 126 6.87 -9.03 -1.28
CA PRO A 126 6.70 -7.61 -1.05
C PRO A 126 6.70 -7.28 0.45
N PHE A 127 7.41 -6.21 0.78
CA PHE A 127 7.45 -5.60 2.11
C PHE A 127 6.83 -4.22 2.06
N VAL A 128 6.05 -3.89 3.07
CA VAL A 128 5.44 -2.57 3.27
C VAL A 128 5.78 -2.08 4.67
N PHE A 129 6.21 -0.83 4.74
CA PHE A 129 6.54 -0.16 5.99
C PHE A 129 5.64 1.05 6.16
N LEU A 130 4.94 1.11 7.28
CA LEU A 130 4.02 2.19 7.63
C LEU A 130 4.58 2.99 8.80
N SER A 131 4.41 4.30 8.79
CA SER A 131 4.75 5.14 9.92
C SER A 131 3.82 4.87 11.11
N ASP A 132 4.37 4.71 12.32
CA ASP A 132 3.61 4.51 13.56
C ASP A 132 2.97 5.80 14.10
N GLY A 133 3.45 6.97 13.68
CA GLY A 133 2.98 8.28 14.16
C GLY A 133 1.74 8.84 13.46
N LYS A 134 1.04 8.07 12.63
CA LYS A 134 -0.13 8.52 11.85
C LYS A 134 -1.46 7.99 12.39
N SER A 135 -2.56 8.70 12.07
CA SER A 135 -3.89 8.20 12.39
C SER A 135 -4.21 6.89 11.66
N ASN A 136 -5.12 6.09 12.22
CA ASN A 136 -5.52 4.82 11.61
C ASN A 136 -6.08 5.00 10.18
N GLU A 137 -6.83 6.07 9.94
CA GLU A 137 -7.36 6.36 8.60
C GLU A 137 -6.24 6.70 7.61
N ARG A 138 -5.18 7.41 8.09
CA ARG A 138 -4.01 7.72 7.26
C ARG A 138 -3.23 6.47 6.96
N GLN A 139 -2.85 5.68 7.98
CA GLN A 139 -2.13 4.41 7.79
C GLN A 139 -2.88 3.47 6.85
N ARG A 140 -4.21 3.45 6.92
CA ARG A 140 -5.05 2.66 6.02
C ARG A 140 -4.92 3.10 4.57
N PHE A 141 -4.93 4.41 4.32
CA PHE A 141 -4.74 4.94 2.97
C PHE A 141 -3.32 4.67 2.47
N ASP A 142 -2.33 4.91 3.32
CA ASP A 142 -0.92 4.67 3.00
C ASP A 142 -0.66 3.19 2.68
N ALA A 143 -1.25 2.26 3.42
CA ALA A 143 -1.17 0.83 3.11
C ALA A 143 -1.78 0.48 1.74
N ALA A 144 -2.93 1.07 1.38
CA ALA A 144 -3.54 0.88 0.07
C ALA A 144 -2.72 1.52 -1.05
N HIS A 145 -2.09 2.66 -0.79
CA HIS A 145 -1.19 3.34 -1.71
C HIS A 145 0.05 2.48 -2.03
N GLU A 146 0.69 1.93 -0.99
CA GLU A 146 1.84 1.03 -1.15
C GLU A 146 1.43 -0.27 -1.86
N LEU A 147 0.23 -0.78 -1.61
CA LEU A 147 -0.33 -1.89 -2.38
C LEU A 147 -0.46 -1.51 -3.86
N GLY A 148 -0.87 -0.28 -4.15
CA GLY A 148 -0.89 0.25 -5.52
C GLY A 148 0.48 0.18 -6.20
N HIS A 149 1.55 0.58 -5.52
CA HIS A 149 2.91 0.46 -6.03
C HIS A 149 3.32 -1.00 -6.27
N ILE A 150 2.99 -1.90 -5.36
CA ILE A 150 3.27 -3.34 -5.49
C ILE A 150 2.57 -3.93 -6.72
N ILE A 151 1.33 -3.56 -6.99
CA ILE A 151 0.52 -4.17 -8.06
C ILE A 151 0.78 -3.52 -9.42
N LEU A 152 0.92 -2.18 -9.47
CA LEU A 152 1.00 -1.43 -10.74
C LEU A 152 2.43 -1.21 -11.24
N HIS A 153 3.41 -1.12 -10.32
CA HIS A 153 4.72 -0.58 -10.61
C HIS A 153 5.87 -1.58 -10.36
N LYS A 154 5.57 -2.88 -10.41
CA LYS A 154 6.56 -3.93 -10.18
C LYS A 154 7.70 -3.93 -11.20
N ASP A 155 7.36 -3.68 -12.47
CA ASP A 155 8.30 -3.81 -13.58
C ASP A 155 9.09 -2.53 -13.88
N ASP A 156 10.26 -2.69 -14.55
CA ASP A 156 11.14 -1.60 -14.98
C ASP A 156 10.50 -0.58 -15.93
N ARG A 157 9.30 -0.87 -16.43
CA ARG A 157 8.48 0.09 -17.17
C ARG A 157 8.21 1.36 -16.39
N ALA A 158 8.19 1.29 -15.06
CA ALA A 158 8.06 2.45 -14.18
C ALA A 158 9.24 3.45 -14.31
N GLU A 159 10.43 3.03 -14.74
CA GLU A 159 11.58 3.94 -14.92
C GLU A 159 11.35 5.02 -15.99
N LYS A 160 10.51 4.73 -16.98
CA LYS A 160 10.19 5.65 -18.08
C LYS A 160 9.01 6.58 -17.75
N ILE A 161 8.36 6.38 -16.61
CA ILE A 161 7.19 7.15 -16.18
C ILE A 161 7.65 8.21 -15.20
N LEU A 162 7.16 9.46 -15.36
CA LEU A 162 7.41 10.54 -14.42
C LEU A 162 6.93 10.13 -13.00
N ASN A 163 7.75 10.32 -11.99
CA ASN A 163 7.43 10.00 -10.59
C ASN A 163 6.05 10.54 -10.15
N ARG A 164 5.67 11.75 -10.63
CA ARG A 164 4.36 12.35 -10.34
C ARG A 164 3.18 11.50 -10.86
N THR A 165 3.36 10.84 -12.00
CA THR A 165 2.32 9.97 -12.57
C THR A 165 2.18 8.69 -11.77
N ILE A 166 3.28 8.09 -11.35
CA ILE A 166 3.32 6.88 -10.51
C ILE A 166 2.61 7.12 -9.17
N GLU A 167 2.86 8.26 -8.53
CA GLU A 167 2.17 8.63 -7.28
C GLU A 167 0.67 8.84 -7.49
N ALA A 168 0.30 9.52 -8.57
CA ALA A 168 -1.10 9.73 -8.89
C ALA A 168 -1.83 8.41 -9.21
N GLU A 169 -1.16 7.46 -9.84
CA GLU A 169 -1.70 6.12 -10.10
C GLU A 169 -1.88 5.35 -8.78
N ALA A 170 -0.91 5.38 -7.86
CA ALA A 170 -1.01 4.75 -6.55
C ALA A 170 -2.13 5.36 -5.69
N ASP A 171 -2.28 6.70 -5.69
CA ASP A 171 -3.38 7.39 -5.02
C ASP A 171 -4.74 7.01 -5.60
N ASN A 172 -4.83 6.93 -6.92
CA ASN A 172 -6.04 6.53 -7.63
C ASN A 172 -6.42 5.08 -7.32
N PHE A 173 -5.43 4.20 -7.32
CA PHE A 173 -5.61 2.81 -6.93
C PHE A 173 -6.11 2.71 -5.49
N ALA A 174 -5.44 3.36 -4.53
CA ALA A 174 -5.83 3.37 -3.13
C ALA A 174 -7.27 3.85 -2.94
N SER A 175 -7.63 4.93 -3.62
CA SER A 175 -8.97 5.50 -3.58
C SER A 175 -10.03 4.52 -4.10
N GLU A 176 -9.79 3.88 -5.26
CA GLU A 176 -10.70 2.90 -5.84
C GLU A 176 -10.75 1.61 -5.02
N PHE A 177 -9.59 1.12 -4.57
CA PHE A 177 -9.48 -0.12 -3.80
C PHE A 177 -10.20 -0.03 -2.45
N LEU A 178 -10.09 1.11 -1.75
CA LEU A 178 -10.76 1.33 -0.47
C LEU A 178 -12.23 1.73 -0.61
N MET A 179 -12.56 2.50 -1.65
CA MET A 179 -13.88 3.07 -1.89
C MET A 179 -14.33 2.81 -3.33
N PRO A 180 -14.69 1.55 -3.68
CA PRO A 180 -15.08 1.20 -5.05
C PRO A 180 -16.23 2.05 -5.54
N ARG A 181 -16.11 2.60 -6.74
CA ARG A 181 -17.08 3.54 -7.32
C ARG A 181 -18.52 3.07 -7.16
N LYS A 182 -18.79 1.85 -7.57
CA LYS A 182 -20.17 1.28 -7.58
C LYS A 182 -20.83 1.32 -6.21
N SER A 183 -20.13 0.89 -5.16
CA SER A 183 -20.68 0.89 -3.80
C SER A 183 -20.60 2.26 -3.15
N PHE A 184 -19.55 3.03 -3.46
CA PHE A 184 -19.42 4.39 -2.96
C PHE A 184 -20.59 5.27 -3.44
N GLU A 185 -20.97 5.21 -4.71
CA GLU A 185 -22.12 5.93 -5.25
C GLU A 185 -23.45 5.42 -4.65
N SER A 186 -23.61 4.11 -4.52
CA SER A 186 -24.87 3.52 -4.01
C SER A 186 -25.14 3.82 -2.53
N LEU A 187 -24.07 3.94 -1.71
CA LEU A 187 -24.16 4.24 -0.28
C LEU A 187 -24.08 5.74 0.02
N ARG A 188 -24.04 6.60 -1.01
CA ARG A 188 -23.96 8.04 -0.82
C ARG A 188 -25.17 8.58 -0.07
N PRO A 189 -24.97 9.46 0.92
CA PRO A 189 -26.06 10.17 1.58
C PRO A 189 -26.90 10.97 0.56
N LYS A 190 -28.22 10.95 0.72
CA LYS A 190 -29.13 11.74 -0.13
C LYS A 190 -28.90 13.24 0.01
N HIS A 191 -28.57 13.67 1.22
CA HIS A 191 -28.26 15.07 1.54
C HIS A 191 -26.86 15.17 2.09
N LEU A 192 -26.03 16.02 1.51
CA LEU A 192 -24.65 16.23 1.94
C LEU A 192 -24.62 17.32 3.02
N SER A 193 -24.54 16.90 4.25
CA SER A 193 -24.24 17.72 5.43
C SER A 193 -22.93 17.26 6.06
N ILE A 194 -22.35 18.07 6.94
CA ILE A 194 -21.15 17.66 7.69
C ILE A 194 -21.41 16.36 8.44
N GLN A 195 -22.57 16.23 9.07
CA GLN A 195 -22.96 15.04 9.83
C GLN A 195 -23.03 13.79 8.94
N SER A 196 -23.72 13.87 7.79
CA SER A 196 -23.84 12.74 6.87
C SER A 196 -22.49 12.36 6.23
N MET A 197 -21.59 13.32 6.02
CA MET A 197 -20.23 13.04 5.55
C MET A 197 -19.37 12.37 6.63
N ILE A 198 -19.57 12.70 7.90
CA ILE A 198 -18.93 12.02 9.04
C ILE A 198 -19.40 10.56 9.11
N GLU A 199 -20.69 10.31 9.01
CA GLU A 199 -21.24 8.96 8.97
C GLU A 199 -20.72 8.18 7.77
N TYR A 200 -20.68 8.80 6.62
CA TYR A 200 -20.20 8.19 5.39
C TYR A 200 -18.71 7.81 5.45
N LYS A 201 -17.85 8.66 6.05
CA LYS A 201 -16.45 8.31 6.28
C LYS A 201 -16.29 7.09 7.20
N HIS A 202 -17.18 6.91 8.17
CA HIS A 202 -17.14 5.75 9.08
C HIS A 202 -17.46 4.44 8.34
N VAL A 203 -18.37 4.46 7.37
CA VAL A 203 -18.64 3.30 6.49
C VAL A 203 -17.34 2.85 5.81
N TRP A 204 -16.59 3.79 5.24
CA TRP A 204 -15.38 3.51 4.47
C TRP A 204 -14.11 3.43 5.33
N ARG A 205 -14.21 3.80 6.61
CA ARG A 205 -13.08 3.84 7.56
C ARG A 205 -11.90 4.65 7.00
N THR A 206 -12.20 5.77 6.36
CA THR A 206 -11.24 6.69 5.76
C THR A 206 -11.34 8.07 6.39
N SER A 207 -10.45 8.99 6.04
CA SER A 207 -10.56 10.37 6.51
C SER A 207 -11.67 11.12 5.76
N LEU A 208 -12.24 12.14 6.40
CA LEU A 208 -13.21 13.03 5.76
C LEU A 208 -12.64 13.68 4.48
N LYS A 209 -11.34 14.02 4.50
CA LYS A 209 -10.63 14.54 3.34
C LYS A 209 -10.63 13.54 2.19
N ALA A 210 -10.39 12.26 2.46
CA ALA A 210 -10.39 11.21 1.43
C ALA A 210 -11.78 11.00 0.82
N VAL A 211 -12.83 10.99 1.65
CA VAL A 211 -14.22 10.91 1.18
C VAL A 211 -14.58 12.12 0.32
N ASN A 212 -14.26 13.34 0.78
CA ASN A 212 -14.52 14.57 0.01
C ASN A 212 -13.79 14.56 -1.34
N TYR A 213 -12.51 14.20 -1.35
CA TYR A 213 -11.74 14.05 -2.58
C TYR A 213 -12.38 13.03 -3.54
N ARG A 214 -12.83 11.89 -3.01
CA ARG A 214 -13.50 10.85 -3.80
C ARG A 214 -14.81 11.36 -4.40
N CYS A 215 -15.61 12.10 -3.63
CA CYS A 215 -16.85 12.74 -4.12
C CYS A 215 -16.57 13.68 -5.29
N HIS A 216 -15.58 14.57 -5.15
CA HIS A 216 -15.17 15.48 -6.24
C HIS A 216 -14.71 14.70 -7.48
N LYS A 217 -13.87 13.70 -7.30
CA LYS A 217 -13.34 12.91 -8.41
C LYS A 217 -14.44 12.16 -9.18
N LEU A 218 -15.47 11.70 -8.49
CA LEU A 218 -16.62 11.04 -9.07
C LEU A 218 -17.72 12.02 -9.54
N LYS A 219 -17.49 13.34 -9.41
CA LYS A 219 -18.46 14.40 -9.76
C LYS A 219 -19.80 14.25 -9.01
N LEU A 220 -19.72 13.87 -7.74
CA LEU A 220 -20.88 13.70 -6.87
C LEU A 220 -21.22 14.99 -6.09
N ILE A 221 -20.28 15.92 -6.04
CA ILE A 221 -20.37 17.27 -5.47
C ILE A 221 -19.61 18.22 -6.36
#